data_792a4e00ad4dffdc644e26b918d139d3
#
_entry.id   792a4e00ad4dffdc644e26b918d139d3
#
_cell.length_a   1.000
_cell.length_b   1.000
_cell.length_c   1.000
_cell.angle_alpha   90.00
_cell.angle_beta   90.00
_cell.angle_gamma   90.00
#
_symmetry.space_group_name_H-M   'P 1'
#
loop_
_entity.id
_entity.type
_entity.pdbx_description
1 polymer ?
#
loop_
_entity_poly.entity_id
_entity_poly.type
_entity_poly.pdbx_seq_one_letter_code
_entity_poly.pdbx_strand_id
1 'polypeptide(L)'
;MRFMVTNLRHVGLVVNDLDKLILFYNKLGFKVVDRKKEEGSYIEKLVKIKAVKLEWVKMKLKDNSILELLKYHSPSAKFEKKVQESNRISWSHISLTSNSIVDTIKKINQFGGNADKEYLFSPDGNVKVIYCHDPEGNILEIVEEL
;
A
#
# COMPACT_ATOMS: atom_id res chain seq x y z
N MET A 1 29.71 -15.64 -3.92
CA MET A 1 28.89 -14.80 -4.82
C MET A 1 28.57 -13.50 -4.09
N ARG A 2 28.86 -12.34 -4.68
CA ARG A 2 28.55 -11.04 -4.06
C ARG A 2 27.18 -10.57 -4.58
N PHE A 3 26.19 -10.47 -3.71
CA PHE A 3 24.89 -9.92 -4.08
C PHE A 3 25.00 -8.40 -4.25
N MET A 4 24.53 -7.85 -5.36
CA MET A 4 24.49 -6.41 -5.63
C MET A 4 23.31 -5.74 -4.93
N VAL A 5 22.16 -6.41 -4.88
CA VAL A 5 20.97 -5.98 -4.14
C VAL A 5 20.91 -6.81 -2.86
N THR A 6 20.79 -6.15 -1.72
CA THR A 6 20.91 -6.80 -0.41
C THR A 6 19.58 -6.92 0.32
N ASN A 7 18.62 -6.03 0.05
CA ASN A 7 17.31 -6.02 0.72
C ASN A 7 16.27 -5.22 -0.05
N LEU A 8 15.01 -5.52 0.19
CA LEU A 8 13.89 -4.66 -0.18
C LEU A 8 13.79 -3.51 0.83
N ARG A 9 13.96 -2.27 0.38
CA ARG A 9 13.94 -1.09 1.26
C ARG A 9 12.52 -0.68 1.63
N HIS A 10 11.65 -0.50 0.63
CA HIS A 10 10.23 -0.17 0.79
C HIS A 10 9.47 -0.46 -0.50
N VAL A 11 8.16 -0.44 -0.39
CA VAL A 11 7.24 -0.40 -1.53
C VAL A 11 6.62 1.00 -1.58
N GLY A 12 6.69 1.65 -2.75
CA GLY A 12 6.10 2.97 -2.98
C GLY A 12 4.73 2.87 -3.64
N LEU A 13 3.75 3.60 -3.11
CA LEU A 13 2.38 3.68 -3.61
C LEU A 13 2.01 5.14 -3.84
N VAL A 14 1.75 5.51 -5.09
CA VAL A 14 1.23 6.84 -5.43
C VAL A 14 -0.24 6.91 -5.10
N VAL A 15 -0.63 7.93 -4.32
CA VAL A 15 -1.99 8.09 -3.81
C VAL A 15 -2.55 9.49 -4.13
N ASN A 16 -3.85 9.59 -4.23
CA ASN A 16 -4.54 10.86 -4.46
C ASN A 16 -4.89 11.58 -3.15
N ASP A 17 -5.41 10.86 -2.16
CA ASP A 17 -5.75 11.39 -0.83
C ASP A 17 -4.82 10.80 0.22
N LEU A 18 -3.71 11.52 0.48
CA LEU A 18 -2.66 11.04 1.37
C LEU A 18 -3.15 10.82 2.80
N ASP A 19 -3.94 11.75 3.35
CA ASP A 19 -4.39 11.67 4.74
C ASP A 19 -5.40 10.53 4.95
N LYS A 20 -6.26 10.30 3.97
CA LYS A 20 -7.19 9.16 3.97
C LYS A 20 -6.45 7.82 3.95
N LEU A 21 -5.41 7.69 3.11
CA LEU A 21 -4.62 6.46 3.03
C LEU A 21 -3.75 6.26 4.28
N ILE A 22 -3.19 7.32 4.86
CA ILE A 22 -2.48 7.25 6.15
C ILE A 22 -3.41 6.71 7.23
N LEU A 23 -4.63 7.25 7.35
CA LEU A 23 -5.60 6.76 8.32
C LEU A 23 -5.93 5.29 8.09
N PHE A 24 -6.22 4.90 6.86
CA PHE A 24 -6.54 3.51 6.49
C PHE A 24 -5.42 2.54 6.89
N TYR A 25 -4.19 2.76 6.42
CA TYR A 25 -3.07 1.89 6.73
C TYR A 25 -2.69 1.91 8.22
N ASN A 26 -2.89 3.04 8.91
CA ASN A 26 -2.71 3.11 10.36
C ASN A 26 -3.67 2.17 11.11
N LYS A 27 -4.92 2.07 10.67
CA LYS A 27 -5.91 1.14 11.25
C LYS A 27 -5.58 -0.33 10.99
N LEU A 28 -4.81 -0.62 9.95
CA LEU A 28 -4.27 -1.95 9.67
C LEU A 28 -2.96 -2.27 10.41
N GLY A 29 -2.42 -1.33 11.19
CA GLY A 29 -1.23 -1.55 12.03
C GLY A 29 0.03 -0.82 11.61
N PHE A 30 0.02 -0.13 10.46
CA PHE A 30 1.14 0.69 10.04
C PHE A 30 1.25 1.97 10.89
N LYS A 31 2.48 2.39 11.20
CA LYS A 31 2.76 3.63 11.93
C LYS A 31 3.59 4.57 11.07
N VAL A 32 3.19 5.83 11.01
CA VAL A 32 4.01 6.86 10.36
C VAL A 32 5.34 6.98 11.11
N VAL A 33 6.43 6.87 10.38
CA VAL A 33 7.79 7.02 10.92
C VAL A 33 8.54 8.18 10.31
N ASP A 34 8.12 8.65 9.13
CA ASP A 34 8.71 9.81 8.48
C ASP A 34 7.73 10.44 7.47
N ARG A 35 7.79 11.76 7.30
CA ARG A 35 6.96 12.51 6.35
C ARG A 35 7.70 13.74 5.88
N LYS A 36 7.75 13.96 4.56
CA LYS A 36 8.46 15.11 4.00
C LYS A 36 7.81 15.62 2.72
N LYS A 37 7.88 16.93 2.53
CA LYS A 37 7.60 17.59 1.24
C LYS A 37 8.91 17.91 0.55
N GLU A 38 9.01 17.63 -0.72
CA GLU A 38 10.20 17.83 -1.53
C GLU A 38 9.87 18.56 -2.82
N GLU A 39 10.68 19.55 -3.15
CA GLU A 39 10.68 20.29 -4.39
C GLU A 39 12.10 20.73 -4.78
N GLY A 40 12.31 21.15 -6.00
CA GLY A 40 13.60 21.64 -6.50
C GLY A 40 14.43 20.57 -7.20
N SER A 41 15.64 20.95 -7.54
CA SER A 41 16.52 20.25 -8.49
C SER A 41 16.79 18.77 -8.16
N TYR A 42 16.95 18.45 -6.87
CA TYR A 42 17.22 17.06 -6.47
C TYR A 42 16.07 16.13 -6.82
N ILE A 43 14.86 16.45 -6.36
CA ILE A 43 13.70 15.58 -6.58
C ILE A 43 13.27 15.55 -8.05
N GLU A 44 13.39 16.69 -8.76
CA GLU A 44 13.14 16.75 -10.21
C GLU A 44 14.04 15.79 -11.00
N LYS A 45 15.32 15.75 -10.65
CA LYS A 45 16.29 14.82 -11.28
C LYS A 45 16.01 13.38 -10.92
N LEU A 46 15.62 13.12 -9.67
CA LEU A 46 15.35 11.76 -9.17
C LEU A 46 14.12 11.15 -9.85
N VAL A 47 12.99 11.86 -9.84
CA VAL A 47 11.73 11.35 -10.42
C VAL A 47 11.55 11.70 -11.90
N LYS A 48 12.45 12.50 -12.47
CA LYS A 48 12.43 12.96 -13.88
C LYS A 48 11.15 13.73 -14.27
N ILE A 49 10.64 14.52 -13.33
CA ILE A 49 9.46 15.38 -13.52
C ILE A 49 9.86 16.81 -13.15
N LYS A 50 9.73 17.75 -14.11
CA LYS A 50 10.03 19.16 -13.90
C LYS A 50 8.99 19.83 -13.01
N ALA A 51 9.43 20.78 -12.18
CA ALA A 51 8.60 21.56 -11.26
C ALA A 51 7.75 20.70 -10.33
N VAL A 52 8.25 19.50 -9.99
CA VAL A 52 7.54 18.56 -9.11
C VAL A 52 7.49 19.10 -7.69
N LYS A 53 6.30 18.95 -7.08
CA LYS A 53 6.08 19.09 -5.64
C LYS A 53 5.53 17.76 -5.13
N LEU A 54 6.39 17.02 -4.43
CA LEU A 54 6.11 15.67 -3.95
C LEU A 54 6.04 15.68 -2.42
N GLU A 55 5.05 15.00 -1.89
CA GLU A 55 4.98 14.67 -0.47
C GLU A 55 5.00 13.16 -0.31
N TRP A 56 5.89 12.67 0.54
CA TRP A 56 5.95 11.25 0.87
C TRP A 56 5.82 11.00 2.36
N VAL A 57 5.25 9.86 2.69
CA VAL A 57 5.06 9.38 4.07
C VAL A 57 5.51 7.94 4.14
N LYS A 58 6.47 7.66 5.01
CA LYS A 58 6.89 6.28 5.31
C LYS A 58 6.10 5.75 6.49
N MET A 59 5.47 4.61 6.30
CA MET A 59 4.69 3.91 7.30
C MET A 59 5.31 2.52 7.54
N LYS A 60 5.47 2.15 8.80
CA LYS A 60 6.19 0.95 9.22
C LYS A 60 5.29 -0.02 9.96
N LEU A 61 5.40 -1.31 9.64
CA LEU A 61 4.84 -2.42 10.41
C LEU A 61 5.79 -2.87 11.53
N LYS A 62 5.28 -3.75 12.40
CA LYS A 62 6.03 -4.30 13.54
C LYS A 62 7.30 -5.07 13.12
N ASP A 63 7.29 -5.70 11.95
CA ASP A 63 8.41 -6.44 11.36
C ASP A 63 9.45 -5.54 10.66
N ASN A 64 9.29 -4.19 10.75
CA ASN A 64 10.07 -3.17 10.09
C ASN A 64 9.84 -3.02 8.56
N SER A 65 8.89 -3.73 7.98
CA SER A 65 8.47 -3.49 6.59
C SER A 65 7.95 -2.06 6.41
N ILE A 66 8.34 -1.41 5.32
CA ILE A 66 7.99 -0.02 5.02
C ILE A 66 7.10 0.04 3.79
N LEU A 67 5.96 0.73 3.95
CA LEU A 67 5.13 1.25 2.87
C LEU A 67 5.36 2.76 2.77
N GLU A 68 5.73 3.25 1.59
CA GLU A 68 5.86 4.68 1.32
C GLU A 68 4.68 5.16 0.49
N LEU A 69 3.88 6.06 1.04
CA LEU A 69 2.80 6.73 0.33
C LEU A 69 3.33 8.02 -0.30
N LEU A 70 3.05 8.24 -1.59
CA LEU A 70 3.56 9.37 -2.35
C LEU A 70 2.39 10.17 -2.94
N LYS A 71 2.33 11.46 -2.66
CA LYS A 71 1.38 12.38 -3.28
C LYS A 71 2.11 13.41 -4.12
N TYR A 72 1.77 13.45 -5.41
CA TYR A 72 2.22 14.48 -6.32
C TYR A 72 1.23 15.65 -6.26
N HIS A 73 1.65 16.74 -5.62
CA HIS A 73 0.86 17.97 -5.56
C HIS A 73 0.91 18.73 -6.87
N SER A 74 2.07 18.69 -7.58
CA SER A 74 2.28 19.32 -8.89
C SER A 74 3.45 18.63 -9.62
N PRO A 75 3.29 18.27 -10.90
CA PRO A 75 2.01 18.00 -11.56
C PRO A 75 1.25 16.91 -10.81
N SER A 76 -0.06 17.03 -10.69
CA SER A 76 -0.87 16.04 -9.99
C SER A 76 -0.85 14.69 -10.73
N ALA A 77 -0.84 13.60 -9.97
CA ALA A 77 -0.98 12.27 -10.54
C ALA A 77 -2.35 12.11 -11.22
N LYS A 78 -2.38 11.36 -12.33
CA LYS A 78 -3.64 11.00 -12.98
C LYS A 78 -4.33 9.95 -12.13
N PHE A 79 -5.51 10.27 -11.63
CA PHE A 79 -6.33 9.34 -10.85
C PHE A 79 -7.46 8.81 -11.72
N GLU A 80 -7.41 7.53 -12.02
CA GLU A 80 -8.54 6.81 -12.59
C GLU A 80 -9.02 5.82 -11.52
N LYS A 81 -10.21 6.08 -10.94
CA LYS A 81 -10.85 5.15 -10.00
C LYS A 81 -11.36 3.93 -10.78
N LYS A 82 -10.46 3.03 -11.13
CA LYS A 82 -10.79 1.71 -11.66
C LYS A 82 -10.42 0.67 -10.61
N VAL A 83 -11.36 -0.21 -10.29
CA VAL A 83 -11.04 -1.46 -9.60
C VAL A 83 -10.04 -2.19 -10.50
N GLN A 84 -8.83 -2.36 -10.01
CA GLN A 84 -7.79 -3.04 -10.79
C GLN A 84 -8.06 -4.54 -10.79
N GLU A 85 -8.02 -5.14 -11.97
CA GLU A 85 -8.00 -6.60 -12.09
C GLU A 85 -6.61 -7.13 -11.75
N SER A 86 -6.55 -8.26 -11.04
CA SER A 86 -5.29 -8.84 -10.54
C SER A 86 -4.35 -9.34 -11.62
N ASN A 87 -4.86 -9.59 -12.84
CA ASN A 87 -4.10 -10.11 -13.98
C ASN A 87 -3.49 -9.03 -14.90
N ARG A 88 -3.56 -7.74 -14.50
CA ARG A 88 -2.92 -6.66 -15.25
C ARG A 88 -1.40 -6.75 -15.13
N ILE A 89 -0.68 -6.61 -16.24
CA ILE A 89 0.78 -6.53 -16.23
C ILE A 89 1.19 -5.22 -15.53
N SER A 90 1.65 -5.34 -14.31
CA SER A 90 2.18 -4.30 -13.41
C SER A 90 2.35 -4.91 -12.02
N TRP A 91 2.58 -4.09 -11.00
CA TRP A 91 2.40 -4.50 -9.60
C TRP A 91 0.94 -4.92 -9.39
N SER A 92 0.73 -6.15 -8.90
CA SER A 92 -0.60 -6.69 -8.67
C SER A 92 -1.17 -6.24 -7.33
N HIS A 93 -0.53 -6.63 -6.24
CA HIS A 93 -1.03 -6.42 -4.88
C HIS A 93 0.08 -6.33 -3.84
N ILE A 94 -0.27 -5.87 -2.66
CA ILE A 94 0.52 -5.97 -1.44
C ILE A 94 -0.09 -7.07 -0.58
N SER A 95 0.69 -8.07 -0.20
CA SER A 95 0.25 -9.14 0.70
C SER A 95 0.61 -8.82 2.15
N LEU A 96 -0.37 -8.93 3.04
CA LEU A 96 -0.25 -8.61 4.46
C LEU A 96 -0.70 -9.80 5.30
N THR A 97 0.14 -10.23 6.24
CA THR A 97 -0.23 -11.24 7.24
C THR A 97 -1.05 -10.61 8.36
N SER A 98 -2.14 -11.25 8.72
CA SER A 98 -3.06 -10.80 9.76
C SER A 98 -3.23 -11.87 10.84
N ASN A 99 -3.36 -11.45 12.10
CA ASN A 99 -3.72 -12.35 13.21
C ASN A 99 -5.21 -12.68 13.23
N SER A 100 -6.06 -11.92 12.53
CA SER A 100 -7.50 -12.14 12.41
C SER A 100 -8.01 -11.55 11.09
N ILE A 101 -8.26 -12.41 10.12
CA ILE A 101 -8.79 -11.99 8.82
C ILE A 101 -10.17 -11.36 8.96
N VAL A 102 -11.00 -11.88 9.87
CA VAL A 102 -12.36 -11.36 10.12
C VAL A 102 -12.32 -9.93 10.64
N ASP A 103 -11.46 -9.62 11.60
CA ASP A 103 -11.35 -8.27 12.15
C ASP A 103 -10.68 -7.32 11.15
N THR A 104 -9.77 -7.83 10.35
CA THR A 104 -9.14 -7.05 9.28
C THR A 104 -10.13 -6.68 8.19
N ILE A 105 -11.00 -7.60 7.75
CA ILE A 105 -12.10 -7.32 6.81
C ILE A 105 -13.01 -6.21 7.35
N LYS A 106 -13.42 -6.30 8.62
CA LYS A 106 -14.24 -5.25 9.26
C LYS A 106 -13.57 -3.88 9.22
N LYS A 107 -12.28 -3.81 9.57
CA LYS A 107 -11.51 -2.56 9.54
C LYS A 107 -11.37 -2.01 8.11
N ILE A 108 -11.06 -2.85 7.13
CA ILE A 108 -10.97 -2.45 5.73
C ILE A 108 -12.26 -1.76 5.30
N ASN A 109 -13.40 -2.39 5.52
CA ASN A 109 -14.71 -1.84 5.13
C ASN A 109 -15.07 -0.58 5.95
N GLN A 110 -14.75 -0.56 7.24
CA GLN A 110 -15.03 0.59 8.12
C GLN A 110 -14.25 1.85 7.71
N PHE A 111 -13.03 1.69 7.21
CA PHE A 111 -12.15 2.81 6.87
C PHE A 111 -12.03 3.10 5.37
N GLY A 112 -13.04 2.69 4.60
CA GLY A 112 -13.26 3.11 3.21
C GLY A 112 -12.62 2.22 2.15
N GLY A 113 -12.03 1.10 2.53
CA GLY A 113 -11.66 0.05 1.60
C GLY A 113 -12.86 -0.80 1.19
N ASN A 114 -12.62 -1.86 0.44
CA ASN A 114 -13.66 -2.79 -0.01
C ASN A 114 -13.16 -4.23 0.10
N ALA A 115 -13.78 -5.00 0.96
CA ALA A 115 -13.54 -6.44 1.13
C ALA A 115 -14.87 -7.19 1.19
N ASP A 116 -14.94 -8.35 0.54
CA ASP A 116 -16.05 -9.27 0.71
C ASP A 116 -16.12 -9.77 2.15
N LYS A 117 -17.28 -10.27 2.57
CA LYS A 117 -17.45 -10.81 3.92
C LYS A 117 -16.81 -12.19 4.07
N GLU A 118 -16.69 -12.90 2.95
CA GLU A 118 -16.19 -14.28 2.92
C GLU A 118 -14.73 -14.32 2.46
N TYR A 119 -13.93 -15.06 3.18
CA TYR A 119 -12.56 -15.41 2.81
C TYR A 119 -12.50 -16.88 2.38
N LEU A 120 -11.42 -17.25 1.72
CA LEU A 120 -11.18 -18.61 1.27
C LEU A 120 -10.14 -19.31 2.16
N PHE A 121 -10.25 -20.63 2.25
CA PHE A 121 -9.16 -21.47 2.75
C PHE A 121 -8.29 -21.90 1.56
N SER A 122 -6.97 -21.93 1.78
CA SER A 122 -6.08 -22.57 0.81
C SER A 122 -6.41 -24.06 0.66
N PRO A 123 -6.11 -24.68 -0.50
CA PRO A 123 -6.41 -26.08 -0.71
C PRO A 123 -5.78 -27.04 0.31
N ASP A 124 -4.63 -26.67 0.89
CA ASP A 124 -3.94 -27.41 1.96
C ASP A 124 -4.48 -27.09 3.36
N GLY A 125 -5.38 -26.12 3.50
CA GLY A 125 -6.00 -25.72 4.76
C GLY A 125 -5.12 -24.90 5.69
N ASN A 126 -3.92 -24.48 5.26
CA ASN A 126 -2.94 -23.84 6.15
C ASN A 126 -3.16 -22.33 6.31
N VAL A 127 -3.88 -21.70 5.41
CA VAL A 127 -4.16 -20.26 5.47
C VAL A 127 -5.60 -19.93 5.12
N LYS A 128 -6.09 -18.83 5.67
CA LYS A 128 -7.24 -18.09 5.17
C LYS A 128 -6.73 -16.91 4.35
N VAL A 129 -7.37 -16.63 3.23
CA VAL A 129 -6.93 -15.59 2.30
C VAL A 129 -8.11 -14.85 1.67
N ILE A 130 -7.94 -13.56 1.46
CA ILE A 130 -8.88 -12.73 0.70
C ILE A 130 -8.12 -11.66 -0.10
N TYR A 131 -8.57 -11.39 -1.33
CA TYR A 131 -8.23 -10.19 -2.07
C TYR A 131 -9.27 -9.11 -1.78
N CYS A 132 -8.82 -7.92 -1.51
CA CYS A 132 -9.64 -6.76 -1.19
C CYS A 132 -8.98 -5.49 -1.74
N HIS A 133 -9.57 -4.34 -1.49
CA HIS A 133 -9.08 -3.07 -2.01
C HIS A 133 -8.94 -2.04 -0.89
N ASP A 134 -7.90 -1.21 -1.00
CA ASP A 134 -7.80 0.00 -0.22
C ASP A 134 -8.78 1.08 -0.72
N PRO A 135 -8.89 2.25 -0.06
CA PRO A 135 -9.84 3.30 -0.45
C PRO A 135 -9.67 3.86 -1.86
N GLU A 136 -8.53 3.67 -2.49
CA GLU A 136 -8.25 4.11 -3.86
C GLU A 136 -8.25 2.97 -4.89
N GLY A 137 -8.64 1.76 -4.47
CA GLY A 137 -8.83 0.61 -5.35
C GLY A 137 -7.56 -0.21 -5.57
N ASN A 138 -6.49 0.02 -4.82
CA ASN A 138 -5.30 -0.81 -4.88
C ASN A 138 -5.59 -2.17 -4.24
N ILE A 139 -5.11 -3.25 -4.88
CA ILE A 139 -5.36 -4.61 -4.42
C ILE A 139 -4.49 -4.93 -3.21
N LEU A 140 -5.12 -5.45 -2.17
CA LEU A 140 -4.49 -6.04 -1.01
C LEU A 140 -4.83 -7.52 -0.94
N GLU A 141 -3.85 -8.36 -0.58
CA GLU A 141 -4.06 -9.73 -0.18
C GLU A 141 -3.89 -9.81 1.34
N ILE A 142 -4.91 -10.30 2.03
CA ILE A 142 -4.85 -10.51 3.47
C ILE A 142 -4.77 -12.01 3.74
N VAL A 143 -3.77 -12.42 4.49
CA VAL A 143 -3.49 -13.81 4.82
C VAL A 143 -3.48 -13.99 6.33
N GLU A 144 -4.22 -15.00 6.85
CA GLU A 144 -4.14 -15.47 8.22
C GLU A 144 -3.60 -16.89 8.20
N GLU A 145 -2.46 -17.11 8.83
CA GLU A 145 -1.88 -18.44 9.04
C GLU A 145 -2.62 -19.17 10.15
N LEU A 146 -2.87 -20.50 9.99
CA LEU A 146 -3.64 -21.35 10.91
C LEU A 146 -2.74 -22.24 11.74
#